data_7d523647aa8374f47b2a012a94206e0f
#
_entry.id   7d523647aa8374f47b2a012a94206e0f
#
_cell.length_a   1.000
_cell.length_b   1.000
_cell.length_c   1.000
_cell.angle_alpha   90.00
_cell.angle_beta   90.00
_cell.angle_gamma   90.00
#
_symmetry.space_group_name_H-M   'P 1'
#
loop_
_entity.id
_entity.type
_entity.pdbx_description
1 polymer ?
#
loop_
_entity_poly.entity_id
_entity_poly.type
_entity_poly.pdbx_seq_one_letter_code
_entity_poly.pdbx_strand_id
1 'polypeptide(L)'
;MKIIILAGGGGTRLFPLSRDCYPKQFLHVIGDKSLLAQTIERFLGLVEAKDIIIVTNERYIFHVQAELKTINAEEAHIITEPMGKNTAPAIALAQSYCQDVLQCDEDEILFVSPSDHLIKPIDAFQNLIRNAQDVAKDNIVTLGIKPTKPEIGYGYIEAEKNNNLAKKVISFKEKPNLNTAKKYIASGNYYWNGGMFMFSIATMQAELIKYMPAIIDITQNGYQYTVDNFVNMPDISIDYAVAEKSQKMMMIPMENIYWNDIGSFDAIAEVLSDKDKNVFKGDILAENCIDTMIIGDNRLIAGIDLENLMIIDTPDALLVAKKGESQKVKNIVNKLKQSKRKEAKENVTMYRSWGKYTLLTESEGYRVRKIEMDPGASLTMQMHYHRSEHWTVISGTGKTIINEKESIFTENQSTYIPMGVKHKLSNPGKIPLIIIEVQSGKYINEDDIVVFEDN
;
A
#
# COMPACT_ATOMS: atom_id res chain seq x y z
N MET A 1 -16.47 -6.80 15.86
CA MET A 1 -15.72 -5.64 15.31
C MET A 1 -15.05 -6.04 14.02
N LYS A 2 -15.19 -5.25 12.97
CA LYS A 2 -14.50 -5.43 11.70
C LYS A 2 -13.38 -4.40 11.54
N ILE A 3 -12.28 -4.80 10.93
CA ILE A 3 -11.13 -3.91 10.66
C ILE A 3 -11.14 -3.58 9.17
N ILE A 4 -11.17 -2.29 8.85
CA ILE A 4 -11.09 -1.78 7.48
C ILE A 4 -9.69 -1.18 7.29
N ILE A 5 -8.89 -1.76 6.39
CA ILE A 5 -7.55 -1.28 6.06
C ILE A 5 -7.59 -0.58 4.71
N LEU A 6 -7.29 0.72 4.70
CA LEU A 6 -7.27 1.52 3.48
C LEU A 6 -5.90 1.40 2.79
N ALA A 7 -5.85 0.68 1.68
CA ALA A 7 -4.65 0.35 0.92
C ALA A 7 -4.66 0.86 -0.54
N GLY A 8 -5.40 1.94 -0.83
CA GLY A 8 -5.55 2.52 -2.16
C GLY A 8 -4.53 3.62 -2.53
N GLY A 9 -3.74 4.11 -1.58
CA GLY A 9 -2.85 5.25 -1.77
C GLY A 9 -1.64 5.00 -2.68
N GLY A 10 -1.20 6.01 -3.46
CA GLY A 10 -0.12 5.91 -4.45
C GLY A 10 1.31 6.21 -3.96
N GLY A 11 1.52 6.73 -2.75
CA GLY A 11 2.81 6.84 -2.04
C GLY A 11 4.03 7.38 -2.79
N THR A 12 3.92 8.49 -3.52
CA THR A 12 4.97 9.00 -4.45
C THR A 12 6.23 9.59 -3.78
N ARG A 13 6.21 9.89 -2.49
CA ARG A 13 7.32 10.55 -1.76
C ARG A 13 8.50 9.63 -1.44
N LEU A 14 8.33 8.33 -1.60
CA LEU A 14 9.37 7.32 -1.41
C LEU A 14 9.98 6.81 -2.74
N PHE A 15 9.85 7.59 -3.83
CA PHE A 15 10.60 7.31 -5.06
C PHE A 15 12.12 7.33 -4.78
N PRO A 16 12.93 6.38 -5.26
CA PRO A 16 12.65 5.35 -6.24
C PRO A 16 12.14 4.01 -5.67
N LEU A 17 11.95 3.85 -4.37
CA LEU A 17 11.41 2.60 -3.81
C LEU A 17 9.93 2.41 -4.19
N SER A 18 9.12 3.47 -4.08
CA SER A 18 7.70 3.42 -4.48
C SER A 18 7.50 3.86 -5.93
N ARG A 19 6.50 3.26 -6.58
CA ARG A 19 6.02 3.57 -7.94
C ARG A 19 4.49 3.59 -7.96
N ASP A 20 3.88 4.09 -9.02
CA ASP A 20 2.42 4.03 -9.15
C ASP A 20 1.90 2.58 -9.13
N CYS A 21 2.65 1.61 -9.69
CA CYS A 21 2.29 0.19 -9.64
C CYS A 21 2.77 -0.54 -8.38
N TYR A 22 3.66 0.05 -7.58
CA TYR A 22 4.19 -0.52 -6.34
C TYR A 22 4.25 0.56 -5.25
N PRO A 23 3.09 0.93 -4.68
CA PRO A 23 3.02 2.03 -3.72
C PRO A 23 3.59 1.65 -2.34
N LYS A 24 3.71 2.66 -1.48
CA LYS A 24 4.36 2.65 -0.18
C LYS A 24 3.97 1.47 0.71
N GLN A 25 2.69 1.10 0.76
CA GLN A 25 2.19 0.05 1.65
C GLN A 25 2.79 -1.34 1.38
N PHE A 26 3.31 -1.57 0.19
CA PHE A 26 3.99 -2.82 -0.18
C PHE A 26 5.51 -2.79 0.04
N LEU A 27 6.07 -1.66 0.47
CA LEU A 27 7.51 -1.54 0.69
C LEU A 27 7.96 -2.26 1.97
N HIS A 28 9.10 -2.94 1.88
CA HIS A 28 9.82 -3.59 2.99
C HIS A 28 10.91 -2.64 3.52
N VAL A 29 10.51 -1.45 3.98
CA VAL A 29 11.47 -0.42 4.42
C VAL A 29 11.85 -0.56 5.88
N ILE A 30 10.97 -1.15 6.70
CA ILE A 30 11.18 -1.37 8.14
C ILE A 30 10.95 -2.84 8.45
N GLY A 31 12.02 -3.56 8.83
CA GLY A 31 11.97 -5.02 9.01
C GLY A 31 11.84 -5.78 7.69
N ASP A 32 11.40 -7.04 7.78
CA ASP A 32 11.40 -8.00 6.66
C ASP A 32 10.04 -8.13 5.95
N LYS A 33 9.01 -7.48 6.49
CA LYS A 33 7.64 -7.50 5.96
C LYS A 33 7.24 -6.15 5.40
N SER A 34 6.31 -6.15 4.44
CA SER A 34 5.73 -4.92 3.93
C SER A 34 4.98 -4.14 5.03
N LEU A 35 4.76 -2.85 4.84
CA LEU A 35 3.98 -2.04 5.78
C LEU A 35 2.54 -2.54 5.88
N LEU A 36 1.95 -3.04 4.79
CA LEU A 36 0.61 -3.64 4.78
C LEU A 36 0.58 -4.93 5.60
N ALA A 37 1.53 -5.85 5.39
CA ALA A 37 1.60 -7.10 6.16
C ALA A 37 1.75 -6.81 7.66
N GLN A 38 2.64 -5.88 8.04
CA GLN A 38 2.79 -5.45 9.44
C GLN A 38 1.50 -4.84 10.01
N THR A 39 0.73 -4.11 9.18
CA THR A 39 -0.56 -3.54 9.58
C THR A 39 -1.60 -4.63 9.81
N ILE A 40 -1.70 -5.61 8.91
CA ILE A 40 -2.64 -6.74 9.06
C ILE A 40 -2.29 -7.55 10.32
N GLU A 41 -1.02 -7.95 10.50
CA GLU A 41 -0.58 -8.71 11.67
C GLU A 41 -0.86 -7.99 13.00
N ARG A 42 -0.80 -6.66 13.01
CA ARG A 42 -1.16 -5.85 14.18
C ARG A 42 -2.59 -6.07 14.62
N PHE A 43 -3.50 -6.38 13.69
CA PHE A 43 -4.91 -6.62 13.97
C PHE A 43 -5.26 -8.09 14.19
N LEU A 44 -4.46 -9.06 13.70
CA LEU A 44 -4.71 -10.49 13.91
C LEU A 44 -4.69 -10.90 15.40
N GLY A 45 -4.12 -10.09 16.29
CA GLY A 45 -4.22 -10.26 17.74
C GLY A 45 -5.52 -9.71 18.37
N LEU A 46 -6.35 -9.02 17.57
CA LEU A 46 -7.64 -8.45 17.99
C LEU A 46 -8.83 -9.19 17.41
N VAL A 47 -8.73 -9.59 16.14
CA VAL A 47 -9.79 -10.21 15.35
C VAL A 47 -9.22 -11.36 14.51
N GLU A 48 -10.07 -12.21 13.97
CA GLU A 48 -9.68 -13.24 13.00
C GLU A 48 -9.47 -12.62 11.60
N ALA A 49 -8.74 -13.29 10.72
CA ALA A 49 -8.47 -12.79 9.37
C ALA A 49 -9.76 -12.47 8.59
N LYS A 50 -10.79 -13.30 8.73
CA LYS A 50 -12.13 -13.09 8.12
C LYS A 50 -12.87 -11.82 8.58
N ASP A 51 -12.38 -11.15 9.62
CA ASP A 51 -12.93 -9.89 10.12
C ASP A 51 -12.13 -8.66 9.61
N ILE A 52 -11.14 -8.90 8.75
CA ILE A 52 -10.32 -7.86 8.14
C ILE A 52 -10.76 -7.64 6.69
N ILE A 53 -11.05 -6.39 6.35
CA ILE A 53 -11.44 -5.93 5.01
C ILE A 53 -10.38 -4.98 4.50
N ILE A 54 -9.74 -5.31 3.38
CA ILE A 54 -8.72 -4.48 2.75
C ILE A 54 -9.35 -3.78 1.54
N VAL A 55 -9.45 -2.45 1.63
CA VAL A 55 -9.94 -1.61 0.54
C VAL A 55 -8.76 -1.18 -0.30
N THR A 56 -8.73 -1.58 -1.56
CA THR A 56 -7.61 -1.28 -2.46
C THR A 56 -8.09 -0.94 -3.87
N ASN A 57 -7.16 -0.55 -4.75
CA ASN A 57 -7.46 -0.39 -6.16
C ASN A 57 -7.27 -1.72 -6.91
N GLU A 58 -8.03 -1.97 -7.98
CA GLU A 58 -7.97 -3.20 -8.78
C GLU A 58 -6.54 -3.59 -9.19
N ARG A 59 -5.72 -2.62 -9.58
CA ARG A 59 -4.31 -2.84 -9.97
C ARG A 59 -3.41 -3.39 -8.85
N TYR A 60 -3.84 -3.33 -7.58
CA TYR A 60 -3.06 -3.80 -6.44
C TYR A 60 -3.56 -5.12 -5.85
N ILE A 61 -4.60 -5.72 -6.39
CA ILE A 61 -5.19 -6.98 -5.87
C ILE A 61 -4.11 -8.04 -5.69
N PHE A 62 -3.28 -8.27 -6.71
CA PHE A 62 -2.24 -9.32 -6.66
C PHE A 62 -1.14 -9.02 -5.63
N HIS A 63 -0.83 -7.76 -5.39
CA HIS A 63 0.07 -7.39 -4.31
C HIS A 63 -0.55 -7.73 -2.95
N VAL A 64 -1.81 -7.35 -2.72
CA VAL A 64 -2.51 -7.65 -1.47
C VAL A 64 -2.62 -9.16 -1.25
N GLN A 65 -2.98 -9.93 -2.27
CA GLN A 65 -3.04 -11.40 -2.20
C GLN A 65 -1.68 -12.02 -1.85
N ALA A 66 -0.60 -11.53 -2.45
CA ALA A 66 0.76 -11.97 -2.14
C ALA A 66 1.13 -11.69 -0.67
N GLU A 67 0.81 -10.49 -0.16
CA GLU A 67 1.07 -10.14 1.24
C GLU A 67 0.25 -11.00 2.21
N LEU A 68 -1.04 -11.22 1.95
CA LEU A 68 -1.90 -12.08 2.77
C LEU A 68 -1.36 -13.51 2.87
N LYS A 69 -0.87 -14.05 1.76
CA LYS A 69 -0.27 -15.38 1.71
C LYS A 69 1.01 -15.48 2.57
N THR A 70 1.84 -14.42 2.61
CA THR A 70 3.08 -14.43 3.42
C THR A 70 2.84 -14.48 4.92
N ILE A 71 1.65 -14.07 5.38
CA ILE A 71 1.27 -14.03 6.80
C ILE A 71 0.13 -14.98 7.16
N ASN A 72 -0.24 -15.91 6.25
CA ASN A 72 -1.33 -16.88 6.40
C ASN A 72 -2.67 -16.22 6.80
N ALA A 73 -3.05 -15.15 6.08
CA ALA A 73 -4.25 -14.38 6.33
C ALA A 73 -5.17 -14.32 5.10
N GLU A 74 -5.18 -15.35 4.24
CA GLU A 74 -5.91 -15.41 2.97
C GLU A 74 -7.44 -15.38 3.16
N GLU A 75 -7.93 -15.61 4.37
CA GLU A 75 -9.36 -15.45 4.70
C GLU A 75 -9.81 -13.98 4.80
N ALA A 76 -8.88 -13.01 4.80
CA ALA A 76 -9.21 -11.59 4.80
C ALA A 76 -9.90 -11.19 3.48
N HIS A 77 -10.86 -10.28 3.59
CA HIS A 77 -11.62 -9.80 2.43
C HIS A 77 -10.84 -8.73 1.68
N ILE A 78 -10.83 -8.82 0.35
CA ILE A 78 -10.30 -7.76 -0.52
C ILE A 78 -11.47 -7.15 -1.28
N ILE A 79 -11.69 -5.85 -1.12
CA ILE A 79 -12.65 -5.09 -1.90
C ILE A 79 -11.94 -4.01 -2.70
N THR A 80 -12.43 -3.76 -3.90
CA THR A 80 -11.77 -2.85 -4.83
C THR A 80 -12.56 -1.59 -5.08
N GLU A 81 -11.86 -0.46 -4.99
CA GLU A 81 -12.35 0.81 -5.51
C GLU A 81 -12.15 0.81 -7.03
N PRO A 82 -13.19 1.03 -7.84
CA PRO A 82 -13.03 1.17 -9.30
C PRO A 82 -12.10 2.33 -9.68
N MET A 83 -12.04 3.36 -8.85
CA MET A 83 -11.11 4.48 -8.96
C MET A 83 -10.87 5.13 -7.60
N GLY A 84 -9.76 5.84 -7.41
CA GLY A 84 -9.50 6.59 -6.17
C GLY A 84 -10.44 7.79 -6.02
N LYS A 85 -11.19 7.85 -4.94
CA LYS A 85 -12.12 8.93 -4.55
C LYS A 85 -11.87 9.42 -3.12
N ASN A 86 -10.65 9.22 -2.60
CA ASN A 86 -10.29 9.56 -1.24
C ASN A 86 -11.00 8.69 -0.18
N THR A 87 -10.85 9.00 1.12
CA THR A 87 -11.18 8.08 2.21
C THR A 87 -12.65 7.97 2.56
N ALA A 88 -13.50 9.01 2.35
CA ALA A 88 -14.91 8.90 2.70
C ALA A 88 -15.67 7.89 1.81
N PRO A 89 -15.54 7.90 0.46
CA PRO A 89 -16.13 6.87 -0.38
C PRO A 89 -15.58 5.46 -0.12
N ALA A 90 -14.27 5.33 0.16
CA ALA A 90 -13.65 4.05 0.50
C ALA A 90 -14.26 3.43 1.77
N ILE A 91 -14.45 4.25 2.81
CA ILE A 91 -15.10 3.84 4.07
C ILE A 91 -16.56 3.47 3.82
N ALA A 92 -17.30 4.27 3.06
CA ALA A 92 -18.70 4.00 2.74
C ALA A 92 -18.88 2.71 1.92
N LEU A 93 -17.98 2.45 0.96
CA LEU A 93 -17.94 1.19 0.20
C LEU A 93 -17.72 -0.01 1.13
N ALA A 94 -16.74 0.09 2.05
CA ALA A 94 -16.45 -0.97 3.01
C ALA A 94 -17.62 -1.20 3.99
N GLN A 95 -18.28 -0.13 4.44
CA GLN A 95 -19.47 -0.23 5.28
C GLN A 95 -20.63 -0.94 4.53
N SER A 96 -20.89 -0.59 3.28
CA SER A 96 -21.91 -1.26 2.45
C SER A 96 -21.57 -2.75 2.27
N TYR A 97 -20.29 -3.08 2.07
CA TYR A 97 -19.84 -4.49 2.04
C TYR A 97 -20.10 -5.22 3.35
N CYS A 98 -19.81 -4.58 4.50
CA CYS A 98 -20.09 -5.17 5.82
C CYS A 98 -21.59 -5.45 6.00
N GLN A 99 -22.47 -4.53 5.60
CA GLN A 99 -23.92 -4.68 5.75
C GLN A 99 -24.47 -5.75 4.80
N ASP A 100 -24.14 -5.69 3.50
CA ASP A 100 -24.81 -6.50 2.49
C ASP A 100 -24.18 -7.88 2.30
N VAL A 101 -22.86 -7.98 2.39
CA VAL A 101 -22.14 -9.23 2.11
C VAL A 101 -21.81 -9.98 3.39
N LEU A 102 -21.30 -9.28 4.42
CA LEU A 102 -20.96 -9.88 5.69
C LEU A 102 -22.15 -9.93 6.68
N GLN A 103 -23.31 -9.34 6.32
CA GLN A 103 -24.54 -9.31 7.11
C GLN A 103 -24.31 -8.79 8.54
N CYS A 104 -23.45 -7.75 8.66
CA CYS A 104 -23.20 -7.10 9.94
C CYS A 104 -24.41 -6.28 10.40
N ASP A 105 -24.69 -6.33 11.70
CA ASP A 105 -25.73 -5.52 12.32
C ASP A 105 -25.32 -4.04 12.39
N GLU A 106 -26.28 -3.15 12.61
CA GLU A 106 -26.05 -1.69 12.67
C GLU A 106 -25.15 -1.26 13.86
N ASP A 107 -25.10 -2.04 14.93
CA ASP A 107 -24.26 -1.82 16.10
C ASP A 107 -22.85 -2.40 15.96
N GLU A 108 -22.54 -3.09 14.84
CA GLU A 108 -21.18 -3.59 14.56
C GLU A 108 -20.19 -2.44 14.53
N ILE A 109 -19.09 -2.60 15.27
CA ILE A 109 -18.02 -1.61 15.33
C ILE A 109 -17.06 -1.81 14.15
N LEU A 110 -16.83 -0.76 13.39
CA LEU A 110 -15.83 -0.68 12.34
C LEU A 110 -14.63 0.11 12.82
N PHE A 111 -13.44 -0.46 12.70
CA PHE A 111 -12.18 0.25 12.91
C PHE A 111 -11.48 0.46 11.58
N VAL A 112 -11.30 1.71 11.20
CA VAL A 112 -10.62 2.12 9.96
C VAL A 112 -9.17 2.48 10.24
N SER A 113 -8.24 1.88 9.50
CA SER A 113 -6.80 2.12 9.61
C SER A 113 -6.17 2.36 8.24
N PRO A 114 -5.21 3.30 8.13
CA PRO A 114 -4.26 3.30 7.03
C PRO A 114 -3.42 2.01 7.02
N SER A 115 -2.94 1.63 5.84
CA SER A 115 -2.18 0.39 5.61
C SER A 115 -0.67 0.49 5.83
N ASP A 116 -0.15 1.66 6.21
CA ASP A 116 1.26 2.01 6.01
C ASP A 116 1.89 2.74 7.20
N HIS A 117 1.24 2.70 8.38
CA HIS A 117 1.76 3.31 9.61
C HIS A 117 2.57 2.33 10.46
N LEU A 118 3.65 2.81 11.05
CA LEU A 118 4.39 2.10 12.09
C LEU A 118 3.80 2.45 13.46
N ILE A 119 3.41 1.43 14.24
CA ILE A 119 2.85 1.58 15.59
C ILE A 119 3.49 0.56 16.51
N LYS A 120 4.01 1.01 17.66
CA LYS A 120 4.69 0.17 18.67
C LYS A 120 4.47 0.73 20.09
N PRO A 121 4.38 -0.12 21.14
CA PRO A 121 4.25 -1.57 21.06
C PRO A 121 2.83 -1.97 20.63
N ILE A 122 2.71 -3.15 19.99
CA ILE A 122 1.45 -3.64 19.39
C ILE A 122 0.40 -3.94 20.47
N ASP A 123 0.78 -4.57 21.57
CA ASP A 123 -0.11 -4.94 22.66
C ASP A 123 -0.76 -3.71 23.34
N ALA A 124 -0.01 -2.64 23.55
CA ALA A 124 -0.55 -1.37 24.05
C ALA A 124 -1.59 -0.77 23.10
N PHE A 125 -1.30 -0.81 21.79
CA PHE A 125 -2.22 -0.35 20.78
C PHE A 125 -3.50 -1.20 20.71
N GLN A 126 -3.38 -2.53 20.76
CA GLN A 126 -4.53 -3.43 20.79
C GLN A 126 -5.40 -3.21 22.04
N ASN A 127 -4.79 -2.99 23.21
CA ASN A 127 -5.53 -2.69 24.44
C ASN A 127 -6.26 -1.34 24.34
N LEU A 128 -5.65 -0.33 23.70
CA LEU A 128 -6.30 0.96 23.45
C LEU A 128 -7.56 0.77 22.59
N ILE A 129 -7.49 -0.03 21.53
CA ILE A 129 -8.63 -0.33 20.66
C ILE A 129 -9.74 -1.06 21.44
N ARG A 130 -9.40 -2.08 22.24
CA ARG A 130 -10.40 -2.79 23.07
C ARG A 130 -11.17 -1.84 23.98
N ASN A 131 -10.45 -0.92 24.62
CA ASN A 131 -11.05 0.06 25.54
C ASN A 131 -11.85 1.17 24.83
N ALA A 132 -11.61 1.38 23.53
CA ALA A 132 -12.30 2.39 22.74
C ALA A 132 -13.68 1.93 22.22
N GLN A 133 -13.95 0.62 22.16
CA GLN A 133 -15.15 0.07 21.51
C GLN A 133 -16.45 0.61 22.11
N ASP A 134 -16.56 0.70 23.45
CA ASP A 134 -17.80 1.20 24.08
C ASP A 134 -18.05 2.66 23.74
N VAL A 135 -17.02 3.49 23.63
CA VAL A 135 -17.17 4.89 23.23
C VAL A 135 -17.60 5.01 21.77
N ALA A 136 -17.16 4.08 20.93
CA ALA A 136 -17.42 4.09 19.49
C ALA A 136 -18.86 3.66 19.11
N LYS A 137 -19.65 3.11 20.03
CA LYS A 137 -21.05 2.75 19.77
C LYS A 137 -21.89 3.95 19.34
N ASP A 138 -21.73 5.07 20.04
CA ASP A 138 -22.52 6.29 19.84
C ASP A 138 -21.73 7.46 19.27
N ASN A 139 -20.42 7.31 19.10
CA ASN A 139 -19.51 8.37 18.70
C ASN A 139 -18.56 7.91 17.58
N ILE A 140 -17.97 8.89 16.90
CA ILE A 140 -16.82 8.65 16.02
C ILE A 140 -15.56 8.92 16.85
N VAL A 141 -14.81 7.85 17.13
CA VAL A 141 -13.56 7.93 17.89
C VAL A 141 -12.39 8.03 16.89
N THR A 142 -11.48 8.98 17.14
CA THR A 142 -10.18 9.03 16.45
C THR A 142 -9.04 8.89 17.45
N LEU A 143 -7.87 8.44 16.99
CA LEU A 143 -6.68 8.28 17.82
C LEU A 143 -5.76 9.50 17.62
N GLY A 144 -5.47 10.17 18.75
CA GLY A 144 -4.66 11.39 18.77
C GLY A 144 -3.21 11.12 19.21
N ILE A 145 -2.24 11.62 18.46
CA ILE A 145 -0.82 11.51 18.76
C ILE A 145 -0.30 12.81 19.34
N LYS A 146 0.41 12.76 20.46
CA LYS A 146 1.00 13.96 21.06
C LYS A 146 2.05 14.57 20.13
N PRO A 147 1.89 15.83 19.69
CA PRO A 147 2.84 16.47 18.80
C PRO A 147 4.21 16.66 19.42
N THR A 148 5.26 16.27 18.70
CA THR A 148 6.67 16.47 19.11
C THR A 148 7.35 17.58 18.33
N LYS A 149 6.80 17.96 17.17
CA LYS A 149 7.31 18.99 16.25
C LYS A 149 6.14 19.67 15.51
N PRO A 150 6.30 20.89 14.98
CA PRO A 150 5.23 21.59 14.27
C PRO A 150 5.09 21.06 12.82
N GLU A 151 4.56 19.84 12.68
CA GLU A 151 4.35 19.18 11.40
C GLU A 151 3.17 19.84 10.64
N ILE A 152 3.39 20.19 9.37
CA ILE A 152 2.37 20.84 8.53
C ILE A 152 1.67 19.84 7.58
N GLY A 153 2.12 18.61 7.56
CA GLY A 153 1.57 17.52 6.74
C GLY A 153 0.41 16.80 7.41
N TYR A 154 0.14 17.03 8.70
CA TYR A 154 -0.87 16.34 9.49
C TYR A 154 -2.06 17.22 9.86
N GLY A 155 -3.20 16.57 10.10
CA GLY A 155 -4.33 17.19 10.77
C GLY A 155 -4.06 17.37 12.27
N TYR A 156 -4.63 18.41 12.87
CA TYR A 156 -4.57 18.71 14.29
C TYR A 156 -5.96 18.67 14.92
N ILE A 157 -6.07 17.99 16.04
CA ILE A 157 -7.28 17.81 16.83
C ILE A 157 -7.13 18.60 18.12
N GLU A 158 -7.96 19.58 18.35
CA GLU A 158 -8.11 20.23 19.64
C GLU A 158 -9.07 19.42 20.50
N ALA A 159 -8.65 18.99 21.67
CA ALA A 159 -9.47 18.18 22.57
C ALA A 159 -9.64 18.86 23.94
N GLU A 160 -10.71 18.51 24.63
CA GLU A 160 -10.96 18.97 26.01
C GLU A 160 -9.82 18.58 26.95
N LYS A 161 -9.47 19.48 27.86
CA LYS A 161 -8.48 19.23 28.93
C LYS A 161 -9.15 18.50 30.10
N ASN A 162 -9.20 17.18 30.03
CA ASN A 162 -9.68 16.33 31.12
C ASN A 162 -8.84 15.05 31.16
N ASN A 163 -9.03 14.23 32.19
CA ASN A 163 -8.32 12.98 32.42
C ASN A 163 -9.13 11.74 31.95
N ASN A 164 -10.22 11.93 31.23
CA ASN A 164 -11.02 10.83 30.71
C ASN A 164 -10.23 10.09 29.59
N LEU A 165 -10.50 8.80 29.43
CA LEU A 165 -9.95 7.99 28.35
C LEU A 165 -10.25 8.64 26.99
N ALA A 166 -11.52 8.97 26.74
CA ALA A 166 -11.96 9.67 25.55
C ALA A 166 -12.26 11.13 25.85
N LYS A 167 -11.74 12.02 25.03
CA LYS A 167 -11.89 13.48 25.14
C LYS A 167 -12.76 13.98 24.00
N LYS A 168 -13.68 14.88 24.31
CA LYS A 168 -14.48 15.52 23.28
C LYS A 168 -13.58 16.38 22.36
N VAL A 169 -13.79 16.27 21.05
CA VAL A 169 -13.09 17.09 20.06
C VAL A 169 -13.76 18.46 20.02
N ILE A 170 -12.98 19.52 20.23
CA ILE A 170 -13.42 20.93 20.16
C ILE A 170 -13.30 21.43 18.74
N SER A 171 -12.18 21.14 18.09
CA SER A 171 -11.96 21.51 16.68
C SER A 171 -11.04 20.51 15.99
N PHE A 172 -11.24 20.36 14.68
CA PHE A 172 -10.38 19.58 13.80
C PHE A 172 -9.87 20.51 12.69
N LYS A 173 -8.56 20.50 12.43
CA LYS A 173 -7.91 21.38 11.45
C LYS A 173 -6.89 20.60 10.62
N GLU A 174 -7.19 20.41 9.37
CA GLU A 174 -6.33 19.69 8.44
C GLU A 174 -5.22 20.61 7.92
N LYS A 175 -3.97 20.15 8.01
CA LYS A 175 -2.74 20.73 7.42
C LYS A 175 -2.59 22.25 7.64
N PRO A 176 -2.39 22.71 8.89
CA PRO A 176 -2.20 24.13 9.20
C PRO A 176 -0.87 24.66 8.64
N ASN A 177 -0.73 25.97 8.55
CA ASN A 177 0.58 26.58 8.30
C ASN A 177 1.51 26.47 9.51
N LEU A 178 2.82 26.65 9.31
CA LEU A 178 3.85 26.48 10.33
C LEU A 178 3.62 27.32 11.59
N ASN A 179 3.20 28.58 11.43
CA ASN A 179 2.96 29.46 12.57
C ASN A 179 1.77 28.99 13.41
N THR A 180 0.73 28.49 12.76
CA THR A 180 -0.44 27.90 13.42
C THR A 180 -0.06 26.60 14.14
N ALA A 181 0.71 25.71 13.48
CA ALA A 181 1.20 24.48 14.08
C ALA A 181 2.02 24.72 15.36
N LYS A 182 2.90 25.74 15.35
CA LYS A 182 3.64 26.14 16.56
C LYS A 182 2.74 26.59 17.71
N LYS A 183 1.65 27.35 17.41
CA LYS A 183 0.68 27.76 18.41
C LYS A 183 -0.08 26.57 19.00
N TYR A 184 -0.46 25.60 18.16
CA TYR A 184 -1.15 24.40 18.61
C TYR A 184 -0.32 23.58 19.59
N ILE A 185 0.97 23.40 19.31
CA ILE A 185 1.89 22.70 20.24
C ILE A 185 1.99 23.46 21.57
N ALA A 186 2.16 24.77 21.52
CA ALA A 186 2.31 25.59 22.73
C ALA A 186 1.08 25.59 23.65
N SER A 187 -0.14 25.40 23.10
CA SER A 187 -1.38 25.34 23.89
C SER A 187 -1.56 24.04 24.68
N GLY A 188 -0.87 22.95 24.26
CA GLY A 188 -0.78 21.67 24.97
C GLY A 188 -2.01 20.76 24.90
N ASN A 189 -3.11 21.18 24.26
CA ASN A 189 -4.35 20.40 24.07
C ASN A 189 -4.63 20.01 22.62
N TYR A 190 -3.64 20.17 21.75
CA TYR A 190 -3.71 19.68 20.38
C TYR A 190 -2.95 18.36 20.24
N TYR A 191 -3.49 17.51 19.36
CA TYR A 191 -2.94 16.21 18.99
C TYR A 191 -2.91 16.10 17.46
N TRP A 192 -1.95 15.37 16.90
CA TRP A 192 -2.02 15.00 15.50
C TRP A 192 -3.12 13.97 15.27
N ASN A 193 -3.85 14.09 14.18
CA ASN A 193 -4.78 13.07 13.73
C ASN A 193 -4.02 11.84 13.22
N GLY A 194 -4.24 10.70 13.86
CA GLY A 194 -3.63 9.42 13.44
C GLY A 194 -4.23 8.82 12.17
N GLY A 195 -5.28 9.43 11.60
CA GLY A 195 -5.96 8.91 10.42
C GLY A 195 -6.69 7.58 10.67
N MET A 196 -6.87 7.21 11.93
CA MET A 196 -7.57 6.01 12.37
C MET A 196 -8.90 6.41 13.00
N PHE A 197 -9.97 5.73 12.62
CA PHE A 197 -11.33 6.03 13.11
C PHE A 197 -12.04 4.76 13.57
N MET A 198 -12.87 4.88 14.60
CA MET A 198 -13.71 3.79 15.11
C MET A 198 -15.12 4.29 15.35
N PHE A 199 -16.12 3.55 14.90
CA PHE A 199 -17.53 3.92 15.00
C PHE A 199 -18.42 2.69 14.76
N SER A 200 -19.68 2.73 15.22
CA SER A 200 -20.70 1.76 14.79
C SER A 200 -21.21 2.11 13.38
N ILE A 201 -21.67 1.11 12.65
CA ILE A 201 -22.29 1.29 11.33
C ILE A 201 -23.40 2.35 11.41
N ALA A 202 -24.31 2.25 12.41
CA ALA A 202 -25.38 3.20 12.61
C ALA A 202 -24.89 4.63 12.83
N THR A 203 -23.84 4.82 13.65
CA THR A 203 -23.29 6.15 13.92
C THR A 203 -22.72 6.79 12.67
N MET A 204 -21.90 6.08 11.89
CA MET A 204 -21.33 6.62 10.65
C MET A 204 -22.41 6.86 9.60
N GLN A 205 -23.38 5.99 9.46
CA GLN A 205 -24.50 6.15 8.52
C GLN A 205 -25.30 7.42 8.84
N ALA A 206 -25.61 7.67 10.11
CA ALA A 206 -26.32 8.87 10.54
C ALA A 206 -25.53 10.17 10.22
N GLU A 207 -24.20 10.14 10.42
CA GLU A 207 -23.34 11.29 10.11
C GLU A 207 -23.17 11.50 8.59
N LEU A 208 -23.10 10.42 7.80
CA LEU A 208 -23.08 10.51 6.34
C LEU A 208 -24.41 11.02 5.77
N ILE A 209 -25.56 10.58 6.29
CA ILE A 209 -26.88 11.13 5.93
C ILE A 209 -26.89 12.66 6.14
N LYS A 210 -26.36 13.11 7.26
CA LYS A 210 -26.38 14.53 7.65
C LYS A 210 -25.42 15.39 6.84
N TYR A 211 -24.21 14.93 6.58
CA TYR A 211 -23.14 15.75 6.02
C TYR A 211 -22.76 15.43 4.58
N MET A 212 -23.07 14.21 4.12
CA MET A 212 -22.68 13.69 2.81
C MET A 212 -23.80 12.89 2.13
N PRO A 213 -25.01 13.49 1.94
CA PRO A 213 -26.16 12.80 1.35
C PRO A 213 -25.85 12.17 -0.02
N ALA A 214 -24.96 12.78 -0.82
CA ALA A 214 -24.54 12.25 -2.11
C ALA A 214 -23.82 10.87 -2.03
N ILE A 215 -23.20 10.53 -0.89
CA ILE A 215 -22.65 9.20 -0.65
C ILE A 215 -23.80 8.23 -0.33
N ILE A 216 -24.73 8.64 0.52
CA ILE A 216 -25.88 7.82 0.92
C ILE A 216 -26.80 7.49 -0.25
N ASP A 217 -27.04 8.46 -1.15
CA ASP A 217 -27.87 8.26 -2.36
C ASP A 217 -27.37 7.08 -3.22
N ILE A 218 -26.07 6.75 -3.11
CA ILE A 218 -25.46 5.61 -3.79
C ILE A 218 -25.48 4.38 -2.89
N THR A 219 -24.96 4.47 -1.65
CA THR A 219 -24.74 3.31 -0.78
C THR A 219 -26.02 2.67 -0.25
N GLN A 220 -27.12 3.41 -0.10
CA GLN A 220 -28.41 2.87 0.33
C GLN A 220 -29.03 1.82 -0.64
N ASN A 221 -28.52 1.75 -1.87
CA ASN A 221 -28.97 0.78 -2.89
C ASN A 221 -28.17 -0.53 -2.87
N GLY A 222 -27.31 -0.70 -1.89
CA GLY A 222 -26.52 -1.91 -1.68
C GLY A 222 -25.12 -1.90 -2.29
N TYR A 223 -24.32 -2.91 -1.89
CA TYR A 223 -22.90 -2.97 -2.21
C TYR A 223 -22.62 -3.01 -3.72
N GLN A 224 -23.32 -3.90 -4.48
CA GLN A 224 -23.07 -4.01 -5.92
C GLN A 224 -23.41 -2.71 -6.66
N TYR A 225 -24.54 -2.09 -6.30
CA TYR A 225 -24.91 -0.78 -6.87
C TYR A 225 -23.89 0.30 -6.54
N THR A 226 -23.32 0.24 -5.32
CA THR A 226 -22.26 1.15 -4.87
C THR A 226 -21.00 1.00 -5.73
N VAL A 227 -20.57 -0.22 -6.02
CA VAL A 227 -19.44 -0.50 -6.91
C VAL A 227 -19.70 0.06 -8.32
N ASP A 228 -20.84 -0.26 -8.91
CA ASP A 228 -21.20 0.13 -10.28
C ASP A 228 -21.32 1.65 -10.45
N ASN A 229 -21.72 2.35 -9.40
CA ASN A 229 -21.93 3.81 -9.39
C ASN A 229 -20.82 4.59 -8.65
N PHE A 230 -19.71 3.94 -8.29
CA PHE A 230 -18.64 4.55 -7.51
C PHE A 230 -18.03 5.79 -8.18
N VAL A 231 -18.04 5.84 -9.51
CA VAL A 231 -17.59 7.00 -10.30
C VAL A 231 -18.33 8.30 -9.95
N ASN A 232 -19.58 8.21 -9.52
CA ASN A 232 -20.44 9.33 -9.15
C ASN A 232 -20.21 9.80 -7.71
N MET A 233 -19.42 9.08 -6.90
CA MET A 233 -19.11 9.50 -5.54
C MET A 233 -18.24 10.76 -5.53
N PRO A 234 -18.40 11.64 -4.52
CA PRO A 234 -17.55 12.82 -4.34
C PRO A 234 -16.11 12.40 -4.03
N ASP A 235 -15.11 13.12 -4.53
CA ASP A 235 -13.70 12.94 -4.15
C ASP A 235 -13.40 13.76 -2.89
N ILE A 236 -13.53 13.14 -1.72
CA ILE A 236 -13.39 13.81 -0.43
C ILE A 236 -12.87 12.87 0.66
N SER A 237 -11.98 13.38 1.52
CA SER A 237 -11.53 12.61 2.70
C SER A 237 -12.59 12.60 3.79
N ILE A 238 -12.57 11.58 4.65
CA ILE A 238 -13.45 11.48 5.81
C ILE A 238 -13.26 12.65 6.77
N ASP A 239 -12.05 13.21 6.81
CA ASP A 239 -11.72 14.38 7.63
C ASP A 239 -12.60 15.57 7.25
N TYR A 240 -12.64 15.93 5.98
CA TYR A 240 -13.48 17.04 5.47
C TYR A 240 -14.95 16.67 5.35
N ALA A 241 -15.24 15.40 5.05
CA ALA A 241 -16.61 14.94 4.87
C ALA A 241 -17.39 14.97 6.18
N VAL A 242 -16.81 14.43 7.25
CA VAL A 242 -17.47 14.18 8.52
C VAL A 242 -16.72 14.77 9.71
N ALA A 243 -15.42 14.46 9.89
CA ALA A 243 -14.71 14.73 11.13
C ALA A 243 -14.64 16.21 11.51
N GLU A 244 -14.48 17.13 10.55
CA GLU A 244 -14.48 18.58 10.82
C GLU A 244 -15.86 19.15 11.19
N LYS A 245 -16.94 18.41 10.92
CA LYS A 245 -18.34 18.90 11.04
C LYS A 245 -19.12 18.22 12.15
N SER A 246 -18.75 16.98 12.47
CA SER A 246 -19.50 16.13 13.39
C SER A 246 -19.37 16.60 14.85
N GLN A 247 -20.51 16.62 15.55
CA GLN A 247 -20.61 16.86 16.98
C GLN A 247 -20.34 15.61 17.83
N LYS A 248 -20.24 14.44 17.17
CA LYS A 248 -20.01 13.12 17.80
C LYS A 248 -18.52 12.74 17.81
N MET A 249 -17.62 13.64 17.46
CA MET A 249 -16.18 13.34 17.47
C MET A 249 -15.61 13.25 18.88
N MET A 250 -15.01 12.11 19.18
CA MET A 250 -14.23 11.85 20.37
C MET A 250 -12.79 11.52 19.99
N MET A 251 -11.82 11.88 20.82
CA MET A 251 -10.39 11.56 20.60
C MET A 251 -9.85 10.79 21.80
N ILE A 252 -9.12 9.71 21.54
CA ILE A 252 -8.38 8.95 22.54
C ILE A 252 -6.89 9.15 22.30
N PRO A 253 -6.12 9.67 23.27
CA PRO A 253 -4.69 9.88 23.11
C PRO A 253 -3.93 8.54 23.09
N MET A 254 -3.00 8.38 22.14
CA MET A 254 -2.07 7.25 22.06
C MET A 254 -0.89 7.48 23.03
N GLU A 255 -1.17 7.34 24.33
CA GLU A 255 -0.14 7.50 25.36
C GLU A 255 0.79 6.28 25.41
N ASN A 256 2.12 6.51 25.49
CA ASN A 256 3.16 5.47 25.50
C ASN A 256 3.14 4.54 24.26
N ILE A 257 2.57 5.01 23.16
CA ILE A 257 2.55 4.32 21.87
C ILE A 257 3.30 5.19 20.86
N TYR A 258 4.37 4.65 20.30
CA TYR A 258 5.10 5.27 19.21
C TYR A 258 4.30 5.12 17.93
N TRP A 259 4.18 6.20 17.18
CA TRP A 259 3.51 6.25 15.89
C TRP A 259 4.36 7.05 14.89
N ASN A 260 4.41 6.55 13.66
CA ASN A 260 5.01 7.25 12.53
C ASN A 260 4.27 6.86 11.25
N ASP A 261 3.95 7.83 10.40
CA ASP A 261 3.27 7.58 9.13
C ASP A 261 4.20 7.06 8.02
N ILE A 262 5.51 6.99 8.27
CA ILE A 262 6.54 6.56 7.29
C ILE A 262 6.37 7.27 5.94
N GLY A 263 5.94 8.52 5.97
CA GLY A 263 5.54 9.29 4.78
C GLY A 263 6.69 9.82 3.93
N SER A 264 7.95 9.70 4.39
CA SER A 264 9.13 10.26 3.73
C SER A 264 10.40 9.50 4.13
N PHE A 265 11.48 9.68 3.40
CA PHE A 265 12.80 9.13 3.78
C PHE A 265 13.30 9.70 5.11
N ASP A 266 12.99 10.96 5.42
CA ASP A 266 13.34 11.53 6.74
C ASP A 266 12.61 10.80 7.87
N ALA A 267 11.35 10.39 7.65
CA ALA A 267 10.60 9.57 8.62
C ALA A 267 11.19 8.16 8.77
N ILE A 268 11.66 7.54 7.68
CA ILE A 268 12.37 6.26 7.72
C ILE A 268 13.68 6.41 8.49
N ALA A 269 14.43 7.49 8.25
CA ALA A 269 15.66 7.77 8.97
C ALA A 269 15.43 7.93 10.48
N GLU A 270 14.37 8.64 10.89
CA GLU A 270 14.00 8.81 12.30
C GLU A 270 13.80 7.46 13.02
N VAL A 271 13.28 6.46 12.32
CA VAL A 271 12.99 5.11 12.85
C VAL A 271 14.23 4.21 12.88
N LEU A 272 15.10 4.29 11.87
CA LEU A 272 16.16 3.32 11.62
C LEU A 272 17.57 3.81 11.98
N SER A 273 17.76 5.08 12.30
CA SER A 273 19.09 5.67 12.54
C SER A 273 19.84 4.99 13.70
N ASP A 274 21.12 4.77 13.47
CA ASP A 274 22.11 4.41 14.50
C ASP A 274 22.52 5.61 15.36
N LYS A 275 23.54 5.42 16.21
CA LYS A 275 24.11 6.47 17.09
C LYS A 275 24.71 7.67 16.32
N ASP A 276 25.18 7.44 15.11
CA ASP A 276 25.78 8.46 14.23
C ASP A 276 24.73 9.02 13.25
N LYS A 277 23.45 8.71 13.49
CA LYS A 277 22.27 9.03 12.69
C LYS A 277 22.34 8.48 11.26
N ASN A 278 23.14 7.44 11.03
CA ASN A 278 23.21 6.77 9.75
C ASN A 278 22.12 5.71 9.62
N VAL A 279 21.74 5.44 8.37
CA VAL A 279 20.89 4.30 7.98
C VAL A 279 21.54 3.61 6.80
N PHE A 280 22.02 2.38 7.00
CA PHE A 280 22.62 1.57 5.95
C PHE A 280 21.78 0.29 5.77
N LYS A 281 21.23 0.10 4.57
CA LYS A 281 20.45 -1.08 4.20
C LYS A 281 20.87 -1.56 2.82
N GLY A 282 21.36 -2.81 2.72
CA GLY A 282 21.92 -3.40 1.50
C GLY A 282 23.40 -3.76 1.65
N ASP A 283 24.10 -4.00 0.54
CA ASP A 283 25.55 -4.22 0.51
C ASP A 283 26.29 -2.86 0.49
N ILE A 284 26.66 -2.37 1.70
CA ILE A 284 27.17 -1.00 1.88
C ILE A 284 28.50 -1.02 2.61
N LEU A 285 29.51 -0.39 2.01
CA LEU A 285 30.78 -0.04 2.64
C LEU A 285 30.82 1.49 2.83
N ALA A 286 30.77 1.91 4.10
CA ALA A 286 30.78 3.33 4.46
C ALA A 286 31.98 3.66 5.34
N GLU A 287 32.71 4.72 4.98
CA GLU A 287 33.86 5.25 5.73
C GLU A 287 33.60 6.74 6.04
N ASN A 288 33.71 7.14 7.31
CA ASN A 288 33.51 8.51 7.79
C ASN A 288 32.17 9.15 7.37
N CYS A 289 31.08 8.36 7.39
CA CYS A 289 29.73 8.85 7.07
C CYS A 289 28.98 9.27 8.33
N ILE A 290 28.35 10.46 8.30
CA ILE A 290 27.58 11.02 9.43
C ILE A 290 26.23 11.52 8.90
N ASP A 291 25.16 11.24 9.65
CA ASP A 291 23.78 11.66 9.33
C ASP A 291 23.39 11.35 7.88
N THR A 292 23.79 10.16 7.40
CA THR A 292 23.67 9.74 6.01
C THR A 292 22.81 8.47 5.90
N MET A 293 21.86 8.48 4.98
CA MET A 293 21.04 7.31 4.63
C MET A 293 21.50 6.73 3.30
N ILE A 294 21.87 5.46 3.28
CA ILE A 294 22.13 4.69 2.06
C ILE A 294 21.27 3.44 2.06
N ILE A 295 20.39 3.34 1.08
CA ILE A 295 19.55 2.16 0.85
C ILE A 295 19.86 1.66 -0.55
N GLY A 296 20.31 0.41 -0.66
CA GLY A 296 20.62 -0.25 -1.92
C GLY A 296 19.91 -1.60 -2.00
N ASP A 297 19.81 -2.14 -3.22
CA ASP A 297 19.18 -3.44 -3.47
C ASP A 297 20.26 -4.53 -3.70
N ASN A 298 20.87 -4.58 -4.87
CA ASN A 298 21.68 -5.73 -5.29
C ASN A 298 23.14 -5.41 -5.61
N ARG A 299 23.55 -4.15 -5.61
CA ARG A 299 24.95 -3.76 -5.89
C ARG A 299 25.63 -3.19 -4.67
N LEU A 300 26.94 -3.40 -4.59
CA LEU A 300 27.78 -2.75 -3.60
C LEU A 300 27.71 -1.21 -3.78
N ILE A 301 27.43 -0.52 -2.69
CA ILE A 301 27.52 0.95 -2.61
C ILE A 301 28.63 1.31 -1.64
N ALA A 302 29.65 2.00 -2.13
CA ALA A 302 30.74 2.53 -1.30
C ALA A 302 30.53 4.02 -1.08
N GLY A 303 30.57 4.48 0.17
CA GLY A 303 30.44 5.87 0.57
C GLY A 303 31.63 6.32 1.43
N ILE A 304 32.24 7.43 1.12
CA ILE A 304 33.40 7.99 1.83
C ILE A 304 33.14 9.46 2.13
N ASP A 305 33.37 9.87 3.39
CA ASP A 305 33.23 11.24 3.88
C ASP A 305 31.89 11.92 3.51
N LEU A 306 30.78 11.13 3.65
CA LEU A 306 29.42 11.61 3.34
C LEU A 306 28.76 12.19 4.58
N GLU A 307 28.12 13.35 4.41
CA GLU A 307 27.41 14.03 5.49
C GLU A 307 26.06 14.57 5.01
N ASN A 308 24.99 14.35 5.81
CA ASN A 308 23.65 14.89 5.57
C ASN A 308 23.05 14.49 4.19
N LEU A 309 23.28 13.27 3.72
CA LEU A 309 22.82 12.79 2.42
C LEU A 309 21.81 11.64 2.54
N MET A 310 20.98 11.54 1.53
CA MET A 310 20.13 10.37 1.23
C MET A 310 20.53 9.82 -0.14
N ILE A 311 20.92 8.56 -0.19
CA ILE A 311 21.31 7.83 -1.40
C ILE A 311 20.42 6.59 -1.44
N ILE A 312 19.49 6.56 -2.38
CA ILE A 312 18.51 5.48 -2.51
C ILE A 312 18.67 4.87 -3.90
N ASP A 313 19.15 3.66 -3.93
CA ASP A 313 19.46 2.93 -5.15
C ASP A 313 18.45 1.81 -5.41
N THR A 314 17.94 1.77 -6.63
CA THR A 314 17.11 0.69 -7.16
C THR A 314 17.70 0.25 -8.51
N PRO A 315 17.35 -0.92 -9.06
CA PRO A 315 17.94 -1.39 -10.31
C PRO A 315 17.78 -0.44 -11.50
N ASP A 316 16.77 0.43 -11.48
CA ASP A 316 16.40 1.33 -12.57
C ASP A 316 16.55 2.81 -12.25
N ALA A 317 16.80 3.19 -10.99
CA ALA A 317 16.89 4.59 -10.61
C ALA A 317 17.73 4.81 -9.34
N LEU A 318 18.52 5.87 -9.33
CA LEU A 318 19.28 6.34 -8.17
C LEU A 318 18.78 7.74 -7.77
N LEU A 319 18.38 7.90 -6.53
CA LEU A 319 18.08 9.18 -5.91
C LEU A 319 19.25 9.59 -4.99
N VAL A 320 19.79 10.78 -5.23
CA VAL A 320 20.70 11.44 -4.30
C VAL A 320 20.08 12.76 -3.88
N ALA A 321 19.90 12.96 -2.59
CA ALA A 321 19.29 14.17 -2.05
C ALA A 321 19.92 14.56 -0.70
N LYS A 322 19.78 15.82 -0.31
CA LYS A 322 20.14 16.26 1.04
C LYS A 322 19.07 15.77 2.03
N LYS A 323 19.49 15.27 3.19
CA LYS A 323 18.59 14.92 4.30
C LYS A 323 17.79 16.15 4.76
N GLY A 324 16.53 15.96 5.12
CA GLY A 324 15.59 17.07 5.38
C GLY A 324 14.85 17.60 4.14
N GLU A 325 15.22 17.14 2.94
CA GLU A 325 14.63 17.62 1.67
C GLU A 325 13.72 16.55 0.99
N SER A 326 13.40 15.47 1.67
CA SER A 326 12.64 14.35 1.11
C SER A 326 11.25 14.74 0.57
N GLN A 327 10.63 15.80 1.08
CA GLN A 327 9.35 16.30 0.56
C GLN A 327 9.46 16.77 -0.91
N LYS A 328 10.66 17.19 -1.35
CA LYS A 328 10.92 17.64 -2.73
C LYS A 328 10.98 16.48 -3.74
N VAL A 329 11.06 15.23 -3.29
CA VAL A 329 11.03 14.03 -4.14
C VAL A 329 9.78 14.03 -5.01
N LYS A 330 8.63 14.49 -4.48
CA LYS A 330 7.39 14.66 -5.26
C LYS A 330 7.59 15.49 -6.54
N ASN A 331 8.45 16.50 -6.52
CA ASN A 331 8.71 17.35 -7.69
C ASN A 331 9.43 16.56 -8.80
N ILE A 332 10.36 15.67 -8.41
CA ILE A 332 11.05 14.78 -9.36
C ILE A 332 10.05 13.82 -10.00
N VAL A 333 9.20 13.17 -9.19
CA VAL A 333 8.16 12.27 -9.71
C VAL A 333 7.22 12.99 -10.68
N ASN A 334 6.81 14.22 -10.37
CA ASN A 334 5.96 15.01 -11.26
C ASN A 334 6.66 15.27 -12.62
N LYS A 335 7.96 15.59 -12.62
CA LYS A 335 8.75 15.76 -13.86
C LYS A 335 8.83 14.46 -14.65
N LEU A 336 9.05 13.32 -14.00
CA LEU A 336 9.05 12.00 -14.64
C LEU A 336 7.70 11.68 -15.28
N LYS A 337 6.58 11.99 -14.60
CA LYS A 337 5.22 11.83 -15.13
C LYS A 337 4.97 12.73 -16.35
N GLN A 338 5.38 14.00 -16.29
CA GLN A 338 5.25 14.94 -17.41
C GLN A 338 6.05 14.48 -18.63
N SER A 339 7.24 13.93 -18.45
CA SER A 339 8.08 13.35 -19.51
C SER A 339 7.70 11.90 -19.87
N LYS A 340 6.61 11.36 -19.33
CA LYS A 340 6.10 10.01 -19.59
C LYS A 340 7.14 8.90 -19.38
N ARG A 341 8.07 9.10 -18.45
CA ARG A 341 9.09 8.10 -18.15
C ARG A 341 8.47 6.91 -17.39
N LYS A 342 8.87 5.69 -17.78
CA LYS A 342 8.36 4.44 -17.19
C LYS A 342 8.68 4.33 -15.69
N GLU A 343 9.81 4.87 -15.24
CA GLU A 343 10.27 4.84 -13.86
C GLU A 343 9.31 5.59 -12.89
N ALA A 344 8.40 6.41 -13.40
CA ALA A 344 7.34 7.02 -12.58
C ALA A 344 6.21 6.04 -12.26
N LYS A 345 5.98 5.05 -13.11
CA LYS A 345 4.83 4.14 -13.05
C LYS A 345 5.20 2.73 -12.66
N GLU A 346 6.24 2.19 -13.29
CA GLU A 346 6.59 0.78 -13.26
C GLU A 346 7.71 0.52 -12.25
N ASN A 347 7.64 -0.64 -11.60
CA ASN A 347 8.75 -1.24 -10.89
C ASN A 347 9.39 -2.28 -11.81
N VAL A 348 10.64 -2.59 -11.60
CA VAL A 348 11.31 -3.69 -12.32
C VAL A 348 10.65 -5.05 -12.04
N THR A 349 10.03 -5.22 -10.87
CA THR A 349 9.23 -6.41 -10.52
C THR A 349 7.75 -6.09 -10.58
N MET A 350 6.99 -6.91 -11.33
CA MET A 350 5.56 -6.78 -11.52
C MET A 350 4.84 -8.05 -11.04
N TYR A 351 3.85 -7.89 -10.17
CA TYR A 351 3.01 -8.97 -9.66
C TYR A 351 1.81 -9.22 -10.58
N ARG A 352 1.41 -10.49 -10.69
CA ARG A 352 0.30 -10.99 -11.52
C ARG A 352 -0.46 -12.07 -10.75
N SER A 353 -1.61 -12.50 -11.26
CA SER A 353 -2.41 -13.60 -10.71
C SER A 353 -1.67 -14.93 -10.66
N TRP A 354 -0.68 -15.12 -11.49
CA TRP A 354 0.11 -16.35 -11.61
C TRP A 354 1.46 -16.29 -10.88
N GLY A 355 1.81 -15.20 -10.23
CA GLY A 355 3.09 -14.97 -9.56
C GLY A 355 3.66 -13.60 -9.91
N LYS A 356 4.93 -13.52 -10.32
CA LYS A 356 5.60 -12.25 -10.66
C LYS A 356 6.61 -12.43 -11.77
N TYR A 357 6.96 -11.31 -12.41
CA TYR A 357 8.16 -11.25 -13.24
C TYR A 357 9.04 -10.06 -12.85
N THR A 358 10.35 -10.21 -13.03
CA THR A 358 11.34 -9.15 -12.85
C THR A 358 12.04 -8.86 -14.16
N LEU A 359 12.01 -7.61 -14.61
CA LEU A 359 12.77 -7.14 -15.76
C LEU A 359 14.26 -7.15 -15.41
N LEU A 360 15.06 -7.97 -16.10
CA LEU A 360 16.50 -8.07 -15.90
C LEU A 360 17.25 -7.08 -16.79
N THR A 361 16.88 -6.98 -18.05
CA THR A 361 17.43 -6.03 -19.00
C THR A 361 16.50 -5.82 -20.19
N GLU A 362 16.59 -4.67 -20.82
CA GLU A 362 15.81 -4.31 -22.00
C GLU A 362 16.64 -3.39 -22.89
N SER A 363 16.59 -3.64 -24.19
CA SER A 363 17.17 -2.76 -25.20
C SER A 363 16.35 -2.84 -26.50
N GLU A 364 16.73 -2.10 -27.51
CA GLU A 364 16.08 -2.17 -28.82
C GLU A 364 16.16 -3.61 -29.36
N GLY A 365 15.00 -4.19 -29.67
CA GLY A 365 14.87 -5.51 -30.24
C GLY A 365 14.89 -6.69 -29.25
N TYR A 366 15.12 -6.47 -27.96
CA TYR A 366 15.00 -7.55 -26.98
C TYR A 366 14.63 -7.09 -25.58
N ARG A 367 14.03 -8.01 -24.81
CA ARG A 367 13.74 -7.90 -23.38
C ARG A 367 14.01 -9.22 -22.69
N VAL A 368 14.65 -9.18 -21.50
CA VAL A 368 14.90 -10.37 -20.67
C VAL A 368 14.18 -10.21 -19.34
N ARG A 369 13.36 -11.21 -19.00
CA ARG A 369 12.65 -11.26 -17.73
C ARG A 369 12.94 -12.56 -16.98
N LYS A 370 12.95 -12.47 -15.66
CA LYS A 370 12.83 -13.62 -14.77
C LYS A 370 11.36 -13.77 -14.40
N ILE A 371 10.75 -14.88 -14.71
CA ILE A 371 9.38 -15.23 -14.33
C ILE A 371 9.45 -16.19 -13.15
N GLU A 372 8.67 -15.90 -12.10
CA GLU A 372 8.48 -16.74 -10.92
C GLU A 372 6.98 -17.04 -10.82
N MET A 373 6.61 -18.28 -11.18
CA MET A 373 5.22 -18.71 -11.24
C MET A 373 4.88 -19.59 -10.04
N ASP A 374 3.80 -19.27 -9.37
CA ASP A 374 3.32 -19.98 -8.17
C ASP A 374 2.90 -21.43 -8.51
N PRO A 375 2.96 -22.37 -7.55
CA PRO A 375 2.45 -23.71 -7.70
C PRO A 375 0.97 -23.72 -8.14
N GLY A 376 0.65 -24.50 -9.16
CA GLY A 376 -0.71 -24.62 -9.73
C GLY A 376 -1.13 -23.47 -10.63
N ALA A 377 -0.33 -22.41 -10.74
CA ALA A 377 -0.67 -21.26 -11.57
C ALA A 377 -0.37 -21.47 -13.07
N SER A 378 -1.00 -20.65 -13.91
CA SER A 378 -0.78 -20.67 -15.36
C SER A 378 -0.94 -19.28 -15.97
N LEU A 379 -0.22 -19.02 -17.07
CA LEU A 379 -0.55 -17.92 -17.98
C LEU A 379 -1.87 -18.24 -18.71
N THR A 380 -2.56 -17.23 -19.20
CA THR A 380 -3.62 -17.41 -20.20
C THR A 380 -3.04 -17.91 -21.51
N MET A 381 -3.84 -18.61 -22.32
CA MET A 381 -3.45 -18.92 -23.72
C MET A 381 -3.25 -17.62 -24.48
N GLN A 382 -2.08 -17.41 -25.07
CA GLN A 382 -1.72 -16.14 -25.71
C GLN A 382 -0.89 -16.34 -26.98
N MET A 383 -0.77 -15.27 -27.76
CA MET A 383 0.02 -15.21 -28.98
C MET A 383 0.58 -13.80 -29.18
N HIS A 384 1.70 -13.68 -29.88
CA HIS A 384 2.35 -12.40 -30.23
C HIS A 384 2.64 -12.33 -31.71
N TYR A 385 2.32 -11.22 -32.36
CA TYR A 385 2.58 -11.04 -33.80
C TYR A 385 4.00 -10.55 -34.08
N HIS A 386 4.61 -9.78 -33.17
CA HIS A 386 5.83 -9.02 -33.47
C HIS A 386 7.03 -9.46 -32.67
N ARG A 387 6.89 -10.44 -31.75
CA ARG A 387 7.99 -11.00 -30.98
C ARG A 387 7.96 -12.51 -30.92
N SER A 388 9.13 -13.10 -30.79
CA SER A 388 9.34 -14.49 -30.42
C SER A 388 9.87 -14.57 -28.98
N GLU A 389 9.74 -15.73 -28.37
CA GLU A 389 10.17 -15.93 -26.98
C GLU A 389 11.05 -17.19 -26.85
N HIS A 390 12.06 -17.09 -26.01
CA HIS A 390 12.84 -18.23 -25.54
C HIS A 390 12.66 -18.35 -24.04
N TRP A 391 12.26 -19.53 -23.58
CA TRP A 391 12.10 -19.83 -22.16
C TRP A 391 13.13 -20.86 -21.72
N THR A 392 13.82 -20.60 -20.61
CA THR A 392 14.77 -21.55 -20.00
C THR A 392 14.38 -21.75 -18.54
N VAL A 393 14.15 -23.01 -18.13
CA VAL A 393 13.83 -23.34 -16.73
C VAL A 393 15.09 -23.28 -15.89
N ILE A 394 15.03 -22.50 -14.83
CA ILE A 394 16.08 -22.36 -13.83
C ILE A 394 15.80 -23.26 -12.62
N SER A 395 14.52 -23.35 -12.21
CA SER A 395 14.09 -24.19 -11.08
C SER A 395 12.63 -24.60 -11.25
N GLY A 396 12.30 -25.78 -10.80
CA GLY A 396 10.96 -26.35 -10.87
C GLY A 396 10.66 -27.09 -12.17
N THR A 397 9.37 -27.32 -12.42
CA THR A 397 8.88 -28.03 -13.61
C THR A 397 7.77 -27.22 -14.28
N GLY A 398 7.96 -26.89 -15.53
CA GLY A 398 6.96 -26.22 -16.36
C GLY A 398 6.24 -27.19 -17.28
N LYS A 399 4.97 -26.87 -17.55
CA LYS A 399 4.15 -27.48 -18.58
C LYS A 399 3.85 -26.42 -19.62
N THR A 400 4.17 -26.68 -20.88
CA THR A 400 3.88 -25.77 -22.00
C THR A 400 2.87 -26.37 -22.94
N ILE A 401 2.03 -25.51 -23.51
CA ILE A 401 1.23 -25.80 -24.69
C ILE A 401 1.72 -24.85 -25.78
N ILE A 402 2.29 -25.37 -26.86
CA ILE A 402 2.81 -24.59 -27.99
C ILE A 402 2.20 -25.18 -29.27
N ASN A 403 1.40 -24.40 -30.01
CA ASN A 403 0.70 -24.86 -31.20
C ASN A 403 -0.05 -26.19 -30.95
N GLU A 404 -0.87 -26.23 -29.88
CA GLU A 404 -1.68 -27.38 -29.43
C GLU A 404 -0.86 -28.58 -28.90
N LYS A 405 0.47 -28.56 -29.01
CA LYS A 405 1.34 -29.60 -28.49
C LYS A 405 1.70 -29.33 -27.04
N GLU A 406 1.33 -30.24 -26.17
CA GLU A 406 1.69 -30.23 -24.76
C GLU A 406 3.07 -30.85 -24.54
N SER A 407 3.87 -30.23 -23.66
CA SER A 407 5.20 -30.73 -23.28
C SER A 407 5.52 -30.35 -21.85
N ILE A 408 6.24 -31.23 -21.15
CA ILE A 408 6.82 -30.96 -19.83
C ILE A 408 8.28 -30.58 -20.04
N PHE A 409 8.76 -29.55 -19.35
CA PHE A 409 10.17 -29.20 -19.35
C PHE A 409 10.65 -28.88 -17.92
N THR A 410 11.86 -29.33 -17.62
CA THR A 410 12.48 -29.29 -16.30
C THR A 410 13.72 -28.41 -16.32
N GLU A 411 14.39 -28.32 -15.18
CA GLU A 411 15.64 -27.55 -15.03
C GLU A 411 16.63 -27.79 -16.16
N ASN A 412 17.30 -26.73 -16.61
CA ASN A 412 18.25 -26.69 -17.74
C ASN A 412 17.64 -26.98 -19.13
N GLN A 413 16.34 -27.18 -19.23
CA GLN A 413 15.68 -27.29 -20.54
C GLN A 413 15.18 -25.91 -21.02
N SER A 414 15.17 -25.73 -22.34
CA SER A 414 14.68 -24.52 -22.97
C SER A 414 13.69 -24.84 -24.10
N THR A 415 12.82 -23.87 -24.40
CA THR A 415 11.88 -23.96 -25.51
C THR A 415 11.84 -22.64 -26.27
N TYR A 416 11.54 -22.73 -27.57
CA TYR A 416 11.38 -21.59 -28.45
C TYR A 416 9.93 -21.46 -28.90
N ILE A 417 9.40 -20.24 -28.85
CA ILE A 417 8.06 -19.87 -29.26
C ILE A 417 8.17 -18.89 -30.41
N PRO A 418 7.82 -19.31 -31.64
CA PRO A 418 7.82 -18.43 -32.82
C PRO A 418 6.74 -17.34 -32.72
N MET A 419 6.93 -16.26 -33.47
CA MET A 419 5.89 -15.25 -33.70
C MET A 419 4.63 -15.90 -34.29
N GLY A 420 3.44 -15.45 -33.88
CA GLY A 420 2.15 -15.94 -34.36
C GLY A 420 1.73 -17.32 -33.84
N VAL A 421 2.47 -17.90 -32.90
CA VAL A 421 2.16 -19.22 -32.37
C VAL A 421 1.45 -19.10 -31.01
N LYS A 422 0.29 -19.75 -30.87
CA LYS A 422 -0.44 -19.86 -29.60
C LYS A 422 0.36 -20.65 -28.60
N HIS A 423 0.47 -20.13 -27.39
CA HIS A 423 1.23 -20.79 -26.33
C HIS A 423 0.68 -20.46 -24.94
N LYS A 424 0.95 -21.37 -24.01
CA LYS A 424 0.60 -21.26 -22.59
C LYS A 424 1.68 -21.90 -21.75
N LEU A 425 1.99 -21.28 -20.60
CA LEU A 425 2.89 -21.83 -19.57
C LEU A 425 2.08 -22.10 -18.31
N SER A 426 2.34 -23.23 -17.65
CA SER A 426 1.75 -23.62 -16.37
C SER A 426 2.80 -24.19 -15.45
N ASN A 427 2.61 -24.03 -14.15
CA ASN A 427 3.38 -24.70 -13.11
C ASN A 427 2.56 -25.86 -12.49
N PRO A 428 2.71 -27.10 -12.94
CA PRO A 428 2.01 -28.24 -12.36
C PRO A 428 2.63 -28.74 -11.05
N GLY A 429 3.78 -28.17 -10.66
CA GLY A 429 4.57 -28.58 -9.49
C GLY A 429 4.02 -28.04 -8.17
N LYS A 430 4.72 -28.40 -7.09
CA LYS A 430 4.43 -27.96 -5.71
C LYS A 430 5.40 -26.88 -5.21
N ILE A 431 6.37 -26.50 -6.03
CA ILE A 431 7.33 -25.43 -5.75
C ILE A 431 7.23 -24.38 -6.84
N PRO A 432 7.67 -23.14 -6.61
CA PRO A 432 7.69 -22.11 -7.65
C PRO A 432 8.47 -22.56 -8.89
N LEU A 433 7.91 -22.27 -10.07
CA LEU A 433 8.60 -22.43 -11.35
C LEU A 433 9.33 -21.13 -11.67
N ILE A 434 10.65 -21.20 -11.84
CA ILE A 434 11.49 -20.07 -12.21
C ILE A 434 12.02 -20.25 -13.62
N ILE A 435 11.72 -19.32 -14.50
CA ILE A 435 12.25 -19.29 -15.88
C ILE A 435 12.92 -17.96 -16.21
N ILE A 436 13.90 -18.01 -17.08
CA ILE A 436 14.39 -16.84 -17.81
C ILE A 436 13.70 -16.84 -19.18
N GLU A 437 13.03 -15.73 -19.45
CA GLU A 437 12.36 -15.45 -20.70
C GLU A 437 13.16 -14.38 -21.45
N VAL A 438 13.52 -14.70 -22.71
CA VAL A 438 14.11 -13.73 -23.64
C VAL A 438 13.08 -13.48 -24.75
N GLN A 439 12.57 -12.27 -24.81
CA GLN A 439 11.71 -11.78 -25.89
C GLN A 439 12.55 -11.09 -26.94
N SER A 440 12.35 -11.41 -28.20
CA SER A 440 13.07 -10.83 -29.35
C SER A 440 12.11 -10.38 -30.41
N GLY A 441 12.23 -9.13 -30.87
CA GLY A 441 11.35 -8.56 -31.90
C GLY A 441 11.47 -7.05 -31.99
N LYS A 442 10.91 -6.48 -33.05
CA LYS A 442 10.91 -5.03 -33.24
C LYS A 442 9.86 -4.29 -32.42
N TYR A 443 8.87 -5.01 -31.88
CA TYR A 443 7.82 -4.46 -31.04
C TYR A 443 7.53 -5.41 -29.87
N ILE A 444 7.89 -4.98 -28.65
CA ILE A 444 7.85 -5.81 -27.44
C ILE A 444 7.02 -5.07 -26.38
N ASN A 445 5.74 -4.80 -26.67
CA ASN A 445 4.82 -4.15 -25.75
C ASN A 445 3.71 -5.11 -25.30
N GLU A 446 3.05 -4.80 -24.21
CA GLU A 446 1.96 -5.62 -23.64
C GLU A 446 0.72 -5.65 -24.58
N ASP A 447 0.51 -4.63 -25.40
CA ASP A 447 -0.58 -4.56 -26.40
C ASP A 447 -0.38 -5.47 -27.63
N ASP A 448 0.80 -6.12 -27.78
CA ASP A 448 1.04 -7.20 -28.74
C ASP A 448 0.52 -8.57 -28.25
N ILE A 449 0.00 -8.64 -27.01
CA ILE A 449 -0.54 -9.88 -26.44
C ILE A 449 -1.98 -10.07 -26.93
N VAL A 450 -2.19 -11.12 -27.71
CA VAL A 450 -3.53 -11.60 -28.07
C VAL A 450 -3.90 -12.75 -27.15
N VAL A 451 -4.92 -12.55 -26.33
CA VAL A 451 -5.41 -13.54 -25.35
C VAL A 451 -6.52 -14.37 -25.99
N PHE A 452 -6.55 -15.66 -25.71
CA PHE A 452 -7.60 -16.60 -26.11
C PHE A 452 -8.27 -17.16 -24.88
N GLU A 453 -9.58 -17.36 -24.93
CA GLU A 453 -10.30 -18.06 -23.89
C GLU A 453 -9.80 -19.51 -23.77
N ASP A 454 -9.62 -19.98 -22.57
CA ASP A 454 -9.34 -21.40 -22.31
C ASP A 454 -10.67 -22.16 -22.53
N ASN A 455 -10.74 -23.02 -23.57
CA ASN A 455 -11.88 -23.91 -23.83
C ASN A 455 -11.97 -25.01 -22.78
#